data_f911fd6ccd4e7e6b7a18d2fac775231a
#
_entry.id   f911fd6ccd4e7e6b7a18d2fac775231a
#
_cell.length_a   1.000
_cell.length_b   1.000
_cell.length_c   1.000
_cell.angle_alpha   90.00
_cell.angle_beta   90.00
_cell.angle_gamma   90.00
#
_symmetry.space_group_name_H-M   'P 1'
#
loop_
_entity.id
_entity.type
_entity.pdbx_description
1 polymer ?
#
loop_
_entity_poly.entity_id
_entity_poly.type
_entity_poly.pdbx_seq_one_letter_code
_entity_poly.pdbx_strand_id
1 'polypeptide(L)'
;MVYFQDINSNDYNFYIQIIFLGLDLPIFLCLIFIKAYYGKFFNSNSSEGNCFQRTIRKIFPVIPSKISWIVQECPCVFMTIFFLIYYHKNLNYKNILVIAPFFIHYVHRSFVFPFLIHSSKNNPLEITLMAFVFCFFNSLMINRSIFCLIIDYELKSFWLNYMFGLTIFGLGMYINMKSDYSMIK
;
A
#
# COMPACT_ATOMS: atom_id res chain seq x y z
N MET A 1 -12.87 -28.33 15.51
CA MET A 1 -11.97 -27.19 15.48
C MET A 1 -11.02 -27.48 14.33
N VAL A 2 -11.34 -26.98 13.15
CA VAL A 2 -10.69 -27.39 11.90
C VAL A 2 -9.43 -26.55 11.75
N TYR A 3 -8.28 -27.15 11.95
CA TYR A 3 -7.00 -26.64 11.44
C TYR A 3 -7.09 -26.69 9.92
N PHE A 4 -7.39 -25.56 9.30
CA PHE A 4 -7.06 -25.35 7.90
C PHE A 4 -5.54 -25.10 7.79
N GLN A 5 -4.78 -26.13 8.09
CA GLN A 5 -3.43 -26.26 7.58
C GLN A 5 -3.55 -26.81 6.16
N ASP A 6 -4.03 -25.99 5.25
CA ASP A 6 -3.93 -26.30 3.85
C ASP A 6 -2.48 -26.15 3.44
N ILE A 7 -1.84 -27.28 3.20
CA ILE A 7 -0.51 -27.40 2.57
C ILE A 7 -0.46 -26.57 1.27
N ASN A 8 -1.58 -26.35 0.61
CA ASN A 8 -1.75 -25.48 -0.56
C ASN A 8 -1.66 -23.96 -0.27
N SER A 9 -1.75 -23.49 0.96
CA SER A 9 -1.75 -22.04 1.24
C SER A 9 -0.37 -21.39 1.02
N ASN A 10 0.70 -22.15 1.23
CA ASN A 10 2.07 -21.67 0.98
C ASN A 10 2.34 -21.51 -0.51
N ASP A 11 1.85 -22.43 -1.33
CA ASP A 11 2.04 -22.39 -2.78
C ASP A 11 1.28 -21.21 -3.39
N TYR A 12 0.04 -20.96 -2.97
CA TYR A 12 -0.72 -19.79 -3.43
C TYR A 12 -0.05 -18.47 -3.07
N ASN A 13 0.49 -18.33 -1.86
CA ASN A 13 1.20 -17.12 -1.47
C ASN A 13 2.47 -16.93 -2.28
N PHE A 14 3.20 -17.99 -2.54
CA PHE A 14 4.41 -17.95 -3.37
C PHE A 14 4.08 -17.52 -4.80
N TYR A 15 3.06 -18.09 -5.43
CA TYR A 15 2.65 -17.69 -6.78
C TYR A 15 2.15 -16.24 -6.83
N ILE A 16 1.38 -15.80 -5.85
CA ILE A 16 0.92 -14.41 -5.76
C ILE A 16 2.12 -13.47 -5.62
N GLN A 17 3.10 -13.80 -4.78
CA GLN A 17 4.32 -12.98 -4.62
C GLN A 17 5.12 -12.90 -5.93
N ILE A 18 5.28 -14.01 -6.65
CA ILE A 18 5.94 -14.01 -7.96
C ILE A 18 5.19 -13.16 -8.97
N ILE A 19 3.86 -13.23 -9.00
CA ILE A 19 3.04 -12.41 -9.91
C ILE A 19 3.23 -10.92 -9.58
N PHE A 20 3.20 -10.53 -8.31
CA PHE A 20 3.43 -9.14 -7.91
C PHE A 20 4.84 -8.68 -8.25
N LEU A 21 5.86 -9.45 -7.90
CA LEU A 21 7.24 -9.13 -8.26
C LEU A 21 7.41 -9.01 -9.77
N GLY A 22 6.75 -9.90 -10.52
CA GLY A 22 6.74 -9.90 -11.99
C GLY A 22 6.03 -8.68 -12.59
N LEU A 23 5.06 -8.09 -11.88
CA LEU A 23 4.36 -6.86 -12.28
C LEU A 23 5.11 -5.61 -11.82
N ASP A 24 5.68 -5.62 -10.62
CA ASP A 24 6.37 -4.46 -10.05
C ASP A 24 7.62 -4.08 -10.84
N LEU A 25 8.38 -5.07 -11.30
CA LEU A 25 9.60 -4.81 -12.04
C LEU A 25 9.36 -4.09 -13.39
N PRO A 26 8.43 -4.53 -14.26
CA PRO A 26 8.08 -3.79 -15.47
C PRO A 26 7.51 -2.40 -15.20
N ILE A 27 6.67 -2.26 -14.15
CA ILE A 27 6.12 -0.96 -13.74
C ILE A 27 7.25 -0.02 -13.32
N PHE A 28 8.17 -0.51 -12.48
CA PHE A 28 9.34 0.27 -12.04
C PHE A 28 10.21 0.70 -13.22
N LEU A 29 10.51 -0.20 -14.14
CA LEU A 29 11.26 0.11 -15.37
C LEU A 29 10.52 1.14 -16.24
N CYS A 30 9.22 0.98 -16.41
CA CYS A 30 8.42 1.97 -17.13
C CYS A 30 8.47 3.36 -16.48
N LEU A 31 8.44 3.44 -15.15
CA LEU A 31 8.48 4.72 -14.42
C LEU A 31 9.83 5.43 -14.51
N ILE A 32 10.92 4.71 -14.78
CA ILE A 32 12.23 5.33 -15.07
C ILE A 32 12.20 6.10 -16.39
N PHE A 33 11.50 5.57 -17.39
CA PHE A 33 11.49 6.16 -18.75
C PHE A 33 10.25 7.02 -19.03
N ILE A 34 9.15 6.78 -18.32
CA ILE A 34 7.87 7.46 -18.54
C ILE A 34 7.57 8.32 -17.32
N LYS A 35 7.56 9.65 -17.51
CA LYS A 35 7.11 10.57 -16.45
C LYS A 35 5.67 10.27 -16.08
N ALA A 36 5.44 9.92 -14.84
CA ALA A 36 4.11 9.74 -14.31
C ALA A 36 3.42 11.11 -14.15
N TYR A 37 2.39 11.35 -14.96
CA TYR A 37 1.62 12.59 -14.94
C TYR A 37 0.55 12.54 -13.84
N TYR A 38 0.99 12.71 -12.58
CA TYR A 38 0.06 12.88 -11.45
C TYR A 38 0.60 13.89 -10.43
N GLY A 39 -0.23 14.27 -9.48
CA GLY A 39 0.12 15.23 -8.45
C GLY A 39 0.51 16.59 -9.02
N LYS A 40 1.62 17.16 -8.62
CA LYS A 40 2.08 18.49 -9.07
C LYS A 40 2.40 18.59 -10.55
N PHE A 41 2.64 17.46 -11.21
CA PHE A 41 2.92 17.40 -12.66
C PHE A 41 1.65 17.19 -13.49
N PHE A 42 0.51 16.98 -12.85
CA PHE A 42 -0.76 16.83 -13.55
C PHE A 42 -1.37 18.19 -13.88
N ASN A 43 -1.58 18.45 -15.15
CA ASN A 43 -2.31 19.63 -15.63
C ASN A 43 -3.54 19.14 -16.40
N SER A 44 -4.72 19.35 -15.83
CA SER A 44 -5.99 18.94 -16.43
C SER A 44 -6.29 19.64 -17.76
N ASN A 45 -5.73 20.83 -17.95
CA ASN A 45 -5.99 21.66 -19.12
C ASN A 45 -4.94 21.51 -20.23
N SER A 46 -3.89 20.72 -20.03
CA SER A 46 -2.85 20.57 -21.04
C SER A 46 -3.29 19.60 -22.15
N SER A 47 -3.22 20.07 -23.39
CA SER A 47 -3.27 19.22 -24.59
C SER A 47 -2.02 18.35 -24.74
N GLU A 48 -1.08 18.48 -23.81
CA GLU A 48 0.16 17.71 -23.76
C GLU A 48 -0.11 16.28 -23.26
N GLY A 49 0.46 15.33 -23.94
CA GLY A 49 0.37 13.90 -23.66
C GLY A 49 0.11 13.08 -24.92
N ASN A 50 0.47 11.80 -24.85
CA ASN A 50 0.23 10.84 -25.93
C ASN A 50 -1.26 10.66 -26.19
N CYS A 51 -1.63 10.24 -27.42
CA CYS A 51 -3.02 10.00 -27.81
C CYS A 51 -3.77 9.11 -26.78
N PHE A 52 -3.11 8.09 -26.26
CA PHE A 52 -3.63 7.20 -25.22
C PHE A 52 -3.99 7.94 -23.92
N GLN A 53 -3.11 8.81 -23.44
CA GLN A 53 -3.37 9.60 -22.23
C GLN A 53 -4.54 10.58 -22.41
N ARG A 54 -4.67 11.18 -23.60
CA ARG A 54 -5.81 12.05 -23.94
C ARG A 54 -7.13 11.27 -23.97
N THR A 55 -7.11 10.04 -24.46
CA THR A 55 -8.30 9.18 -24.50
C THR A 55 -8.72 8.77 -23.10
N ILE A 56 -7.79 8.35 -22.25
CA ILE A 56 -8.07 7.98 -20.86
C ILE A 56 -8.65 9.16 -20.08
N ARG A 57 -8.11 10.37 -20.22
CA ARG A 57 -8.62 11.58 -19.56
C ARG A 57 -10.05 11.94 -19.97
N LYS A 58 -10.50 11.55 -21.16
CA LYS A 58 -11.90 11.75 -21.58
C LYS A 58 -12.85 10.74 -20.93
N ILE A 59 -12.35 9.57 -20.61
CA ILE A 59 -13.15 8.47 -20.05
C ILE A 59 -13.25 8.60 -18.52
N PHE A 60 -12.14 8.95 -17.86
CA PHE A 60 -12.06 9.01 -16.41
C PHE A 60 -12.08 10.45 -15.90
N PRO A 61 -12.99 10.78 -15.00
CA PRO A 61 -13.05 12.10 -14.37
C PRO A 61 -11.84 12.32 -13.44
N VAL A 62 -11.59 13.56 -13.13
CA VAL A 62 -10.66 13.95 -12.07
C VAL A 62 -11.40 14.09 -10.75
N ILE A 63 -10.76 13.70 -9.66
CA ILE A 63 -11.31 13.79 -8.32
C ILE A 63 -10.40 14.63 -7.41
N PRO A 64 -10.95 15.26 -6.36
CA PRO A 64 -10.14 16.05 -5.42
C PRO A 64 -9.02 15.20 -4.81
N SER A 65 -7.80 15.76 -4.74
CA SER A 65 -6.62 15.03 -4.25
C SER A 65 -6.82 14.44 -2.86
N LYS A 66 -7.51 15.13 -1.96
CA LYS A 66 -7.80 14.60 -0.61
C LYS A 66 -8.60 13.31 -0.65
N ILE A 67 -9.66 13.27 -1.46
CA ILE A 67 -10.50 12.08 -1.63
C ILE A 67 -9.70 10.97 -2.31
N SER A 68 -8.93 11.32 -3.33
CA SER A 68 -8.05 10.39 -4.03
C SER A 68 -7.12 9.66 -3.05
N TRP A 69 -6.41 10.39 -2.18
CA TRP A 69 -5.51 9.82 -1.20
C TRP A 69 -6.21 8.91 -0.19
N ILE A 70 -7.37 9.32 0.33
CA ILE A 70 -8.15 8.48 1.24
C ILE A 70 -8.54 7.17 0.55
N VAL A 71 -9.07 7.25 -0.66
CA VAL A 71 -9.53 6.06 -1.40
C VAL A 71 -8.37 5.13 -1.74
N GLN A 72 -7.23 5.67 -2.15
CA GLN A 72 -6.05 4.88 -2.52
C GLN A 72 -5.52 4.03 -1.36
N GLU A 73 -5.43 4.62 -0.17
CA GLU A 73 -4.67 4.05 0.95
C GLU A 73 -5.58 3.34 1.98
N CYS A 74 -6.88 3.67 2.03
CA CYS A 74 -7.80 3.09 3.01
C CYS A 74 -7.93 1.56 2.97
N PRO A 75 -7.75 0.84 1.84
CA PRO A 75 -7.79 -0.61 1.85
C PRO A 75 -6.80 -1.24 2.82
N CYS A 76 -5.61 -0.64 2.98
CA CYS A 76 -4.60 -1.13 3.91
C CYS A 76 -5.08 -1.09 5.37
N VAL A 77 -5.82 -0.04 5.74
CA VAL A 77 -6.37 0.10 7.09
C VAL A 77 -7.54 -0.87 7.31
N PHE A 78 -8.51 -0.89 6.39
CA PHE A 78 -9.69 -1.73 6.54
C PHE A 78 -9.37 -3.22 6.49
N MET A 79 -8.47 -3.64 5.62
CA MET A 79 -8.03 -5.05 5.58
C MET A 79 -7.33 -5.45 6.87
N THR A 80 -6.48 -4.60 7.43
CA THR A 80 -5.82 -4.88 8.71
C THR A 80 -6.83 -5.01 9.84
N ILE A 81 -7.81 -4.10 9.93
CA ILE A 81 -8.90 -4.18 10.91
C ILE A 81 -9.71 -5.48 10.72
N PHE A 82 -10.04 -5.82 9.48
CA PHE A 82 -10.76 -7.06 9.18
C PHE A 82 -10.01 -8.30 9.68
N PHE A 83 -8.70 -8.41 9.41
CA PHE A 83 -7.90 -9.53 9.86
C PHE A 83 -7.74 -9.56 11.38
N LEU A 84 -7.56 -8.41 12.03
CA LEU A 84 -7.52 -8.32 13.51
C LEU A 84 -8.81 -8.82 14.15
N ILE A 85 -9.97 -8.43 13.59
CA ILE A 85 -11.27 -8.89 14.09
C ILE A 85 -11.47 -10.38 13.82
N TYR A 86 -11.14 -10.84 12.61
CA TYR A 86 -11.37 -12.23 12.21
C TYR A 86 -10.51 -13.21 13.01
N TYR A 87 -9.24 -12.86 13.26
CA TYR A 87 -8.29 -13.71 13.98
C TYR A 87 -8.13 -13.38 15.47
N HIS A 88 -9.01 -12.56 16.06
CA HIS A 88 -8.88 -12.05 17.43
C HIS A 88 -8.63 -13.13 18.49
N LYS A 89 -9.20 -14.35 18.31
CA LYS A 89 -9.03 -15.47 19.27
C LYS A 89 -7.65 -16.13 19.20
N ASN A 90 -6.96 -16.00 18.08
CA ASN A 90 -5.67 -16.66 17.82
C ASN A 90 -4.52 -15.66 17.74
N LEU A 91 -4.76 -14.40 18.14
CA LEU A 91 -3.74 -13.36 18.11
C LEU A 91 -2.62 -13.62 19.10
N ASN A 92 -1.40 -13.67 18.55
CA ASN A 92 -0.20 -13.63 19.37
C ASN A 92 0.31 -12.17 19.43
N TYR A 93 0.93 -11.77 20.55
CA TYR A 93 1.55 -10.44 20.68
C TYR A 93 2.57 -10.14 19.56
N LYS A 94 3.26 -11.15 19.04
CA LYS A 94 4.20 -11.01 17.91
C LYS A 94 3.50 -10.53 16.64
N ASN A 95 2.29 -11.04 16.36
CA ASN A 95 1.50 -10.60 15.22
C ASN A 95 1.16 -9.11 15.33
N ILE A 96 0.76 -8.69 16.53
CA ILE A 96 0.42 -7.30 16.81
C ILE A 96 1.66 -6.42 16.65
N LEU A 97 2.82 -6.83 17.18
CA LEU A 97 4.07 -6.09 17.04
C LEU A 97 4.47 -5.91 15.57
N VAL A 98 4.34 -6.96 14.76
CA VAL A 98 4.73 -6.92 13.35
C VAL A 98 3.77 -6.09 12.51
N ILE A 99 2.45 -6.17 12.76
CA ILE A 99 1.47 -5.42 11.97
C ILE A 99 1.34 -3.94 12.39
N ALA A 100 1.67 -3.61 13.64
CA ALA A 100 1.48 -2.26 14.17
C ALA A 100 2.19 -1.15 13.37
N PRO A 101 3.47 -1.28 12.98
CA PRO A 101 4.13 -0.27 12.15
C PRO A 101 3.40 -0.04 10.81
N PHE A 102 3.01 -1.12 10.13
CA PHE A 102 2.23 -1.06 8.90
C PHE A 102 0.89 -0.34 9.10
N PHE A 103 0.15 -0.72 10.12
CA PHE A 103 -1.15 -0.13 10.44
C PHE A 103 -1.02 1.37 10.75
N ILE A 104 -0.07 1.76 11.61
CA ILE A 104 0.17 3.17 11.97
C ILE A 104 0.54 3.99 10.74
N HIS A 105 1.40 3.46 9.88
CA HIS A 105 1.80 4.12 8.64
C HIS A 105 0.60 4.41 7.74
N TYR A 106 -0.25 3.41 7.51
CA TYR A 106 -1.41 3.58 6.62
C TYR A 106 -2.55 4.39 7.25
N VAL A 107 -2.74 4.34 8.57
CA VAL A 107 -3.65 5.27 9.27
C VAL A 107 -3.19 6.72 9.04
N HIS A 108 -1.90 6.99 9.18
CA HIS A 108 -1.36 8.32 8.90
C HIS A 108 -1.58 8.73 7.43
N ARG A 109 -1.27 7.85 6.48
CA ARG A 109 -1.41 8.16 5.04
C ARG A 109 -2.86 8.31 4.59
N SER A 110 -3.78 7.51 5.14
CA SER A 110 -5.20 7.54 4.75
C SER A 110 -5.98 8.67 5.40
N PHE A 111 -5.70 8.98 6.68
CA PHE A 111 -6.56 9.85 7.47
C PHE A 111 -5.88 11.09 8.04
N VAL A 112 -4.55 11.17 8.07
CA VAL A 112 -3.84 12.36 8.55
C VAL A 112 -3.30 13.17 7.37
N PHE A 113 -2.50 12.55 6.54
CA PHE A 113 -1.84 13.22 5.43
C PHE A 113 -2.79 13.92 4.44
N PRO A 114 -3.95 13.35 4.02
CA PRO A 114 -4.86 14.02 3.09
C PRO A 114 -5.41 15.35 3.63
N PHE A 115 -5.57 15.48 4.94
CA PHE A 115 -6.03 16.75 5.54
C PHE A 115 -4.94 17.81 5.59
N LEU A 116 -3.68 17.42 5.54
CA LEU A 116 -2.53 18.32 5.49
C LEU A 116 -2.27 18.86 4.07
N ILE A 117 -2.82 18.22 3.03
CA ILE A 117 -2.68 18.68 1.65
C ILE A 117 -3.45 19.98 1.46
N HIS A 118 -2.74 21.07 1.15
CA HIS A 118 -3.33 22.37 0.84
C HIS A 118 -3.57 22.57 -0.67
N SER A 119 -3.05 21.67 -1.52
CA SER A 119 -3.19 21.77 -2.96
C SER A 119 -4.63 21.57 -3.41
N SER A 120 -5.12 22.48 -4.26
CA SER A 120 -6.41 22.37 -4.95
C SER A 120 -6.37 21.49 -6.21
N LYS A 121 -5.23 20.88 -6.51
CA LYS A 121 -5.07 20.05 -7.72
C LYS A 121 -5.87 18.75 -7.58
N ASN A 122 -6.49 18.36 -8.68
CA ASN A 122 -7.23 17.10 -8.77
C ASN A 122 -6.31 15.97 -9.24
N ASN A 123 -6.65 14.74 -8.89
CA ASN A 123 -5.98 13.54 -9.36
C ASN A 123 -6.87 12.79 -10.37
N PRO A 124 -6.29 12.18 -11.39
CA PRO A 124 -7.02 11.30 -12.30
C PRO A 124 -7.61 10.10 -11.57
N LEU A 125 -8.87 9.75 -11.88
CA LEU A 125 -9.55 8.64 -11.22
C LEU A 125 -8.88 7.30 -11.54
N GLU A 126 -8.36 7.10 -12.74
CA GLU A 126 -7.66 5.88 -13.14
C GLU A 126 -6.44 5.59 -12.26
N ILE A 127 -5.66 6.62 -11.92
CA ILE A 127 -4.52 6.47 -11.02
C ILE A 127 -4.98 6.11 -9.60
N THR A 128 -6.07 6.74 -9.17
CA THR A 128 -6.67 6.43 -7.87
C THR A 128 -7.13 4.98 -7.78
N LEU A 129 -7.79 4.48 -8.83
CA LEU A 129 -8.25 3.09 -8.87
C LEU A 129 -7.10 2.09 -8.96
N MET A 130 -6.06 2.38 -9.74
CA MET A 130 -4.87 1.53 -9.81
C MET A 130 -4.18 1.43 -8.45
N ALA A 131 -4.01 2.56 -7.76
CA ALA A 131 -3.42 2.58 -6.43
C ALA A 131 -4.30 1.88 -5.39
N PHE A 132 -5.63 2.04 -5.47
CA PHE A 132 -6.59 1.31 -4.63
C PHE A 132 -6.42 -0.21 -4.78
N VAL A 133 -6.40 -0.71 -6.02
CA VAL A 133 -6.22 -2.14 -6.32
C VAL A 133 -4.87 -2.63 -5.79
N PHE A 134 -3.80 -1.88 -6.02
CA PHE A 134 -2.48 -2.21 -5.49
C PHE A 134 -2.50 -2.29 -3.95
N CYS A 135 -3.01 -1.27 -3.26
CA CYS A 135 -3.08 -1.24 -1.80
C CYS A 135 -3.95 -2.37 -1.24
N PHE A 136 -5.06 -2.71 -1.93
CA PHE A 136 -5.92 -3.82 -1.54
C PHE A 136 -5.17 -5.16 -1.55
N PHE A 137 -4.53 -5.50 -2.66
CA PHE A 137 -3.79 -6.76 -2.77
C PHE A 137 -2.55 -6.79 -1.89
N ASN A 138 -1.79 -5.70 -1.84
CA ASN A 138 -0.62 -5.58 -0.97
C ASN A 138 -1.01 -5.81 0.51
N SER A 139 -2.06 -5.15 0.99
CA SER A 139 -2.52 -5.34 2.36
C SER A 139 -3.09 -6.72 2.62
N LEU A 140 -3.80 -7.31 1.65
CA LEU A 140 -4.28 -8.68 1.74
C LEU A 140 -3.12 -9.67 1.93
N MET A 141 -2.05 -9.52 1.15
CA MET A 141 -0.87 -10.39 1.24
C MET A 141 -0.14 -10.24 2.56
N ILE A 142 0.11 -8.99 2.99
CA ILE A 142 0.81 -8.71 4.24
C ILE A 142 0.02 -9.26 5.43
N ASN A 143 -1.28 -8.96 5.51
CA ASN A 143 -2.11 -9.43 6.60
C ASN A 143 -2.22 -10.97 6.59
N ARG A 144 -2.44 -11.58 5.43
CA ARG A 144 -2.48 -13.03 5.32
C ARG A 144 -1.16 -13.68 5.78
N SER A 145 -0.03 -13.13 5.39
CA SER A 145 1.28 -13.61 5.83
C SER A 145 1.43 -13.54 7.35
N ILE A 146 1.02 -12.46 7.97
CA ILE A 146 1.17 -12.23 9.41
C ILE A 146 0.18 -13.09 10.23
N PHE A 147 -1.08 -13.19 9.80
CA PHE A 147 -2.13 -13.82 10.60
C PHE A 147 -2.35 -15.30 10.28
N CYS A 148 -2.06 -15.75 9.05
CA CYS A 148 -2.30 -17.14 8.64
C CYS A 148 -1.03 -17.99 8.65
N LEU A 149 0.14 -17.40 8.40
CA LEU A 149 1.39 -18.13 8.19
C LEU A 149 2.36 -17.98 9.37
N ILE A 150 1.97 -17.30 10.45
CA ILE A 150 2.87 -17.15 11.58
C ILE A 150 3.12 -18.46 12.26
N ILE A 151 4.31 -18.83 12.04
CA ILE A 151 5.09 -19.88 12.65
C ILE A 151 5.59 -19.38 14.00
N ASP A 152 5.70 -20.30 14.96
CA ASP A 152 6.37 -20.03 16.22
C ASP A 152 7.83 -19.66 15.98
N TYR A 153 8.09 -18.36 15.92
CA TYR A 153 9.46 -17.87 15.92
C TYR A 153 10.11 -18.20 17.26
N GLU A 154 11.28 -18.82 17.24
CA GLU A 154 12.14 -18.86 18.42
C GLU A 154 12.33 -17.43 18.93
N LEU A 155 12.13 -17.22 20.23
CA LEU A 155 12.06 -15.89 20.83
C LEU A 155 13.31 -15.05 20.53
N LYS A 156 14.49 -15.69 20.52
CA LYS A 156 15.77 -15.02 20.27
C LYS A 156 15.92 -14.53 18.84
N SER A 157 15.53 -15.34 17.85
CA SER A 157 15.54 -14.98 16.43
C SER A 157 14.50 -13.92 16.09
N PHE A 158 13.33 -13.98 16.74
CA PHE A 158 12.27 -13.00 16.52
C PHE A 158 12.74 -11.57 16.82
N TRP A 159 13.31 -11.32 17.98
CA TRP A 159 13.71 -9.96 18.37
C TRP A 159 14.78 -9.36 17.48
N LEU A 160 15.78 -10.14 17.08
CA LEU A 160 16.82 -9.68 16.17
C LEU A 160 16.23 -9.27 14.80
N ASN A 161 15.42 -10.15 14.21
CA ASN A 161 14.79 -9.89 12.93
C ASN A 161 13.79 -8.74 13.00
N TYR A 162 13.01 -8.67 14.08
CA TYR A 162 12.04 -7.60 14.30
C TYR A 162 12.72 -6.23 14.42
N MET A 163 13.78 -6.12 15.23
CA MET A 163 14.50 -4.85 15.39
C MET A 163 15.18 -4.40 14.11
N PHE A 164 15.77 -5.33 13.37
CA PHE A 164 16.35 -5.05 12.06
C PHE A 164 15.27 -4.58 11.05
N GLY A 165 14.18 -5.32 10.96
CA GLY A 165 13.05 -4.96 10.09
C GLY A 165 12.41 -3.62 10.47
N LEU A 166 12.23 -3.37 11.77
CA LEU A 166 11.69 -2.10 12.28
C LEU A 166 12.59 -0.91 11.94
N THR A 167 13.90 -1.10 11.99
CA THR A 167 14.87 -0.06 11.61
C THR A 167 14.74 0.28 10.13
N ILE A 168 14.70 -0.72 9.25
CA ILE A 168 14.54 -0.51 7.80
C ILE A 168 13.18 0.14 7.51
N PHE A 169 12.11 -0.35 8.16
CA PHE A 169 10.77 0.22 8.04
C PHE A 169 10.75 1.70 8.46
N GLY A 170 11.35 2.02 9.61
CA GLY A 170 11.42 3.39 10.12
C GLY A 170 12.16 4.34 9.19
N LEU A 171 13.29 3.89 8.60
CA LEU A 171 14.00 4.65 7.58
C LEU A 171 13.14 4.88 6.32
N GLY A 172 12.48 3.83 5.83
CA GLY A 172 11.57 3.93 4.68
C GLY A 172 10.40 4.86 4.96
N MET A 173 9.79 4.76 6.13
CA MET A 173 8.70 5.64 6.58
C MET A 173 9.16 7.10 6.66
N TYR A 174 10.33 7.36 7.22
CA TYR A 174 10.89 8.71 7.27
C TYR A 174 11.08 9.31 5.89
N ILE A 175 11.68 8.58 4.95
CA ILE A 175 11.89 9.02 3.57
C ILE A 175 10.55 9.31 2.88
N ASN A 176 9.59 8.41 3.04
CA ASN A 176 8.25 8.54 2.48
C ASN A 176 7.55 9.79 3.02
N MET A 177 7.49 9.96 4.34
CA MET A 177 6.89 11.14 4.98
C MET A 177 7.57 12.43 4.53
N LYS A 178 8.90 12.46 4.49
CA LYS A 178 9.65 13.64 4.03
C LYS A 178 9.30 13.99 2.58
N SER A 179 9.17 13.02 1.71
CA SER A 179 8.73 13.20 0.32
C SER A 179 7.29 13.72 0.25
N ASP A 180 6.37 13.11 0.98
CA ASP A 180 4.96 13.51 1.04
C ASP A 180 4.82 14.95 1.54
N TYR A 181 5.49 15.31 2.63
CA TYR A 181 5.47 16.68 3.17
C TYR A 181 6.12 17.72 2.25
N SER A 182 7.04 17.31 1.37
CA SER A 182 7.59 18.21 0.35
C SER A 182 6.55 18.59 -0.74
N MET A 183 5.49 17.80 -0.89
CA MET A 183 4.39 18.06 -1.83
C MET A 183 3.32 18.99 -1.25
N ILE A 184 3.30 19.19 0.07
CA ILE A 184 2.33 20.08 0.75
C ILE A 184 2.66 21.56 0.52
N LYS A 185 3.94 21.87 0.32
CA LYS A 185 4.43 23.24 0.01
C LYS A 185 4.18 23.57 -1.45
#